data_c5cd53ae2d303390a8bdf4ffb7df35d5
#
_entry.id   c5cd53ae2d303390a8bdf4ffb7df35d5
#
_cell.length_a   1.000
_cell.length_b   1.000
_cell.length_c   1.000
_cell.angle_alpha   90.00
_cell.angle_beta   90.00
_cell.angle_gamma   90.00
#
_symmetry.space_group_name_H-M   'P 1'
#
loop_
_entity.id
_entity.type
_entity.pdbx_description
1 polymer ?
#
loop_
_entity_poly.entity_id
_entity_poly.type
_entity_poly.pdbx_seq_one_letter_code
_entity_poly.pdbx_strand_id
1 'polypeptide(L)'
;MEKTKVSLTSFKEFSPDETPSWVINVIISDTDKEYSKFSEPIFEILQPLAEKTIFELKSSVHVRDVGFIEEEDDTISYHLWDKINELVKLKGKGATLRAVVKDLCGNEYPSNEINIDDFFI
;
A
#
# COMPACT_ATOMS: atom_id res chain seq x y z
N MET A 1 7.75 10.01 -20.24
CA MET A 1 7.94 8.71 -19.58
C MET A 1 8.16 8.94 -18.10
N GLU A 2 7.36 8.31 -17.27
CA GLU A 2 7.51 8.45 -15.83
C GLU A 2 8.69 7.63 -15.35
N LYS A 3 9.59 8.28 -14.63
CA LYS A 3 10.76 7.66 -14.03
C LYS A 3 10.37 6.78 -12.84
N THR A 4 9.36 7.19 -12.08
CA THR A 4 8.93 6.54 -10.86
C THR A 4 7.46 6.14 -10.98
N LYS A 5 7.16 4.91 -10.56
CA LYS A 5 5.79 4.42 -10.52
C LYS A 5 5.55 3.72 -9.20
N VAL A 6 4.41 4.02 -8.58
CA VAL A 6 3.99 3.35 -7.35
C VAL A 6 2.73 2.54 -7.63
N SER A 7 2.75 1.28 -7.23
CA SER A 7 1.62 0.37 -7.41
C SER A 7 1.17 -0.17 -6.06
N LEU A 8 -0.13 -0.37 -5.91
CA LEU A 8 -0.73 -0.93 -4.70
C LEU A 8 -1.46 -2.21 -5.09
N THR A 9 -1.13 -3.30 -4.40
CA THR A 9 -1.80 -4.59 -4.59
C THR A 9 -2.22 -5.14 -3.23
N SER A 10 -3.20 -6.04 -3.23
CA SER A 10 -3.65 -6.69 -2.01
C SER A 10 -3.89 -8.17 -2.26
N PHE A 11 -3.68 -8.97 -1.23
CA PHE A 11 -3.99 -10.39 -1.29
C PHE A 11 -4.37 -10.91 0.10
N LYS A 12 -5.06 -12.03 0.12
CA LYS A 12 -5.43 -12.72 1.34
C LYS A 12 -4.41 -13.79 1.66
N GLU A 13 -3.89 -13.78 2.87
CA GLU A 13 -2.98 -14.79 3.37
C GLU A 13 -3.69 -15.62 4.42
N PHE A 14 -3.52 -16.94 4.37
CA PHE A 14 -4.11 -17.85 5.35
C PHE A 14 -3.02 -18.36 6.28
N SER A 15 -3.22 -18.18 7.58
CA SER A 15 -2.32 -18.72 8.58
C SER A 15 -2.58 -20.23 8.77
N PRO A 16 -1.67 -20.96 9.47
CA PRO A 16 -1.89 -22.39 9.72
C PRO A 16 -3.18 -22.74 10.46
N ASP A 17 -3.76 -21.79 11.20
CA ASP A 17 -5.05 -21.95 11.85
C ASP A 17 -6.23 -21.55 10.97
N GLU A 18 -5.96 -21.31 9.68
CA GLU A 18 -6.95 -20.92 8.66
C GLU A 18 -7.62 -19.57 8.89
N THR A 19 -7.06 -18.72 9.76
CA THR A 19 -7.55 -17.36 9.94
C THR A 19 -7.06 -16.48 8.77
N PRO A 20 -7.98 -15.93 7.97
CA PRO A 20 -7.57 -15.08 6.84
C PRO A 20 -7.01 -13.75 7.34
N SER A 21 -5.97 -13.30 6.67
CA SER A 21 -5.36 -11.99 6.94
C SER A 21 -5.11 -11.29 5.62
N TRP A 22 -5.42 -10.01 5.54
CA TRP A 22 -5.16 -9.21 4.35
C TRP A 22 -3.78 -8.59 4.42
N VAL A 23 -3.08 -8.63 3.29
CA VAL A 23 -1.76 -8.01 3.11
C VAL A 23 -1.85 -7.03 1.97
N ILE A 24 -1.29 -5.85 2.16
CA ILE A 24 -1.18 -4.82 1.11
C ILE A 24 0.29 -4.66 0.78
N ASN A 25 0.61 -4.69 -0.52
CA ASN A 25 1.96 -4.44 -1.00
C ASN A 25 2.03 -3.10 -1.71
N VAL A 26 2.97 -2.27 -1.30
CA VAL A 26 3.35 -1.05 -2.02
C VAL A 26 4.60 -1.36 -2.82
N ILE A 27 4.52 -1.23 -4.14
CA ILE A 27 5.62 -1.55 -5.04
C ILE A 27 6.09 -0.26 -5.69
N ILE A 28 7.36 0.08 -5.48
CA ILE A 28 7.96 1.28 -6.04
C ILE A 28 8.92 0.85 -7.14
N SER A 29 8.66 1.30 -8.36
CA SER A 29 9.55 1.09 -9.51
C SER A 29 10.22 2.41 -9.83
N ASP A 30 11.54 2.43 -9.91
CA ASP A 30 12.31 3.62 -10.24
C ASP A 30 13.41 3.27 -11.22
N THR A 31 13.56 4.05 -12.30
CA THR A 31 14.54 3.77 -13.34
C THR A 31 15.98 3.84 -12.83
N ASP A 32 16.24 4.65 -11.82
CA ASP A 32 17.58 4.77 -11.22
C ASP A 32 17.80 3.80 -10.08
N LYS A 33 16.75 3.10 -9.64
CA LYS A 33 16.79 2.15 -8.52
C LYS A 33 17.32 2.74 -7.22
N GLU A 34 17.11 4.04 -7.02
CA GLU A 34 17.54 4.76 -5.82
C GLU A 34 16.40 4.86 -4.82
N TYR A 35 16.05 3.74 -4.19
CA TYR A 35 14.86 3.67 -3.33
C TYR A 35 15.03 4.40 -2.00
N SER A 36 16.26 4.66 -1.58
CA SER A 36 16.53 5.40 -0.34
C SER A 36 16.06 6.86 -0.38
N LYS A 37 15.78 7.39 -1.57
CA LYS A 37 15.27 8.77 -1.71
C LYS A 37 13.78 8.90 -1.39
N PHE A 38 13.07 7.79 -1.20
CA PHE A 38 11.65 7.80 -0.94
C PHE A 38 11.35 7.68 0.55
N SER A 39 10.33 8.42 0.99
CA SER A 39 9.80 8.29 2.34
C SER A 39 8.96 7.02 2.45
N GLU A 40 8.59 6.65 3.68
CA GLU A 40 7.62 5.57 3.87
C GLU A 40 6.28 5.96 3.26
N PRO A 41 5.56 5.01 2.66
CA PRO A 41 4.25 5.29 2.09
C PRO A 41 3.25 5.79 3.12
N ILE A 42 2.41 6.71 2.70
CA ILE A 42 1.27 7.18 3.47
C ILE A 42 0.03 6.62 2.78
N PHE A 43 -0.85 6.00 3.55
CA PHE A 43 -2.10 5.45 3.01
C PHE A 43 -3.23 6.45 3.18
N GLU A 44 -4.00 6.63 2.11
CA GLU A 44 -5.13 7.56 2.09
C GLU A 44 -6.40 6.82 1.71
N ILE A 45 -7.48 7.11 2.44
CA ILE A 45 -8.80 6.61 2.12
C ILE A 45 -9.56 7.74 1.43
N LEU A 46 -10.08 7.46 0.24
CA LEU A 46 -10.81 8.41 -0.57
C LEU A 46 -12.27 8.00 -0.64
N GLN A 47 -13.16 8.96 -0.39
CA GLN A 47 -14.59 8.74 -0.46
C GLN A 47 -15.22 9.80 -1.36
N PRO A 48 -16.27 9.44 -2.13
CA PRO A 48 -17.02 10.43 -2.88
C PRO A 48 -17.62 11.47 -1.94
N LEU A 49 -17.52 12.74 -2.31
CA LEU A 49 -18.10 13.87 -1.57
C LEU A 49 -17.59 14.04 -0.13
N ALA A 50 -16.44 13.43 0.19
CA ALA A 50 -15.84 13.56 1.51
C ALA A 50 -14.35 13.87 1.36
N GLU A 51 -13.76 14.46 2.40
CA GLU A 51 -12.33 14.68 2.42
C GLU A 51 -11.58 13.36 2.61
N LYS A 52 -10.38 13.29 2.03
CA LYS A 52 -9.54 12.12 2.22
C LYS A 52 -9.08 12.01 3.68
N THR A 53 -8.95 10.81 4.16
CA THR A 53 -8.43 10.53 5.50
C THR A 53 -7.16 9.69 5.42
N ILE A 54 -6.30 9.83 6.42
CA ILE A 54 -5.08 9.06 6.52
C ILE A 54 -5.37 7.74 7.22
N PHE A 55 -4.91 6.64 6.66
CA PHE A 55 -5.04 5.31 7.23
C PHE A 55 -3.67 4.83 7.66
N GLU A 56 -3.41 4.75 8.95
CA GLU A 56 -2.10 4.40 9.48
C GLU A 56 -1.89 2.90 9.53
N LEU A 57 -0.79 2.44 8.91
CA LEU A 57 -0.35 1.05 8.95
C LEU A 57 1.12 1.01 9.30
N LYS A 58 1.52 -0.04 10.02
CA LYS A 58 2.94 -0.31 10.30
C LYS A 58 3.45 -1.35 9.31
N SER A 59 4.59 -1.08 8.70
CA SER A 59 5.20 -2.02 7.78
C SER A 59 5.63 -3.29 8.52
N SER A 60 5.42 -4.43 7.89
CA SER A 60 5.81 -5.72 8.45
C SER A 60 7.05 -6.29 7.75
N VAL A 61 7.19 -6.09 6.45
CA VAL A 61 8.33 -6.60 5.68
C VAL A 61 8.72 -5.59 4.61
N HIS A 62 10.02 -5.38 4.49
CA HIS A 62 10.59 -4.52 3.46
C HIS A 62 11.55 -5.34 2.61
N VAL A 63 11.10 -5.74 1.42
CA VAL A 63 11.79 -6.75 0.60
C VAL A 63 13.16 -6.31 0.11
N ARG A 64 13.38 -5.01 -0.15
CA ARG A 64 14.68 -4.52 -0.62
C ARG A 64 15.83 -4.84 0.35
N ASP A 65 15.50 -5.07 1.64
CA ASP A 65 16.51 -5.34 2.66
C ASP A 65 16.87 -6.82 2.77
N VAL A 66 16.22 -7.67 2.01
CA VAL A 66 16.39 -9.12 2.11
C VAL A 66 17.55 -9.66 1.27
N GLY A 67 18.14 -8.80 0.45
CA GLY A 67 19.33 -9.17 -0.33
C GLY A 67 19.08 -10.21 -1.41
N PHE A 68 17.84 -10.45 -1.78
CA PHE A 68 17.55 -11.28 -2.93
C PHE A 68 17.92 -10.55 -4.22
N ILE A 69 18.72 -11.22 -4.95
CA ILE A 69 19.32 -10.74 -6.17
C ILE A 69 18.25 -10.36 -7.18
N GLU A 70 18.40 -9.19 -7.77
CA GLU A 70 17.67 -8.78 -8.96
C GLU A 70 16.20 -8.42 -8.79
N GLU A 71 15.75 -8.06 -7.59
CA GLU A 71 14.49 -7.38 -7.52
C GLU A 71 14.70 -5.95 -8.03
N GLU A 72 14.04 -5.65 -9.13
CA GLU A 72 14.15 -4.33 -9.75
C GLU A 72 13.34 -3.29 -9.01
N ASP A 73 12.36 -3.73 -8.25
CA ASP A 73 11.42 -2.87 -7.55
C ASP A 73 11.56 -3.02 -6.05
N ASP A 74 11.25 -1.95 -5.33
CA ASP A 74 11.18 -1.95 -3.88
C ASP A 74 9.75 -2.30 -3.45
N THR A 75 9.59 -3.34 -2.66
CA THR A 75 8.27 -3.78 -2.18
C THR A 75 8.20 -3.72 -0.67
N ILE A 76 7.19 -3.02 -0.17
CA ILE A 76 6.91 -2.92 1.26
C ILE A 76 5.56 -3.57 1.53
N SER A 77 5.55 -4.56 2.41
CA SER A 77 4.32 -5.30 2.75
C SER A 77 3.76 -4.85 4.08
N TYR A 78 2.45 -4.70 4.13
CA TYR A 78 1.72 -4.28 5.31
C TYR A 78 0.61 -5.27 5.59
N HIS A 79 0.60 -5.84 6.81
CA HIS A 79 -0.50 -6.68 7.26
C HIS A 79 -1.58 -5.82 7.88
N LEU A 80 -2.82 -6.02 7.50
CA LEU A 80 -3.92 -5.22 8.03
C LEU A 80 -4.31 -5.62 9.46
N TRP A 81 -4.16 -6.90 9.81
CA TRP A 81 -4.58 -7.41 11.14
C TRP A 81 -5.96 -6.89 11.51
N ASP A 82 -6.10 -6.37 12.71
CA ASP A 82 -7.35 -5.80 13.21
C ASP A 82 -7.71 -4.46 12.58
N LYS A 83 -6.80 -3.82 11.85
CA LYS A 83 -7.08 -2.58 11.11
C LYS A 83 -8.19 -2.77 10.06
N ILE A 84 -8.40 -4.01 9.60
CA ILE A 84 -9.49 -4.31 8.68
C ILE A 84 -10.84 -3.89 9.27
N ASN A 85 -10.98 -3.88 10.59
CA ASN A 85 -12.21 -3.48 11.27
C ASN A 85 -12.53 -1.99 11.07
N GLU A 86 -11.53 -1.17 10.83
CA GLU A 86 -11.75 0.23 10.52
C GLU A 86 -12.31 0.41 9.11
N LEU A 87 -11.96 -0.50 8.20
CA LEU A 87 -12.44 -0.47 6.83
C LEU A 87 -13.88 -0.99 6.69
N VAL A 88 -14.33 -1.84 7.62
CA VAL A 88 -15.70 -2.36 7.61
C VAL A 88 -16.72 -1.23 7.62
N LYS A 89 -16.43 -0.15 8.32
CA LYS A 89 -17.33 1.00 8.41
C LYS A 89 -17.52 1.72 7.09
N LEU A 90 -16.64 1.47 6.13
CA LEU A 90 -16.65 2.11 4.82
C LEU A 90 -17.24 1.20 3.73
N LYS A 91 -17.64 -0.01 4.11
CA LYS A 91 -18.23 -0.97 3.18
C LYS A 91 -19.48 -0.38 2.53
N GLY A 92 -19.55 -0.49 1.19
CA GLY A 92 -20.71 0.00 0.44
C GLY A 92 -20.73 1.50 0.22
N LYS A 93 -19.70 2.24 0.63
CA LYS A 93 -19.66 3.70 0.51
C LYS A 93 -18.85 4.22 -0.68
N GLY A 94 -18.39 3.33 -1.54
CA GLY A 94 -17.57 3.71 -2.69
C GLY A 94 -16.17 4.20 -2.30
N ALA A 95 -15.70 3.81 -1.13
CA ALA A 95 -14.38 4.21 -0.66
C ALA A 95 -13.27 3.42 -1.34
N THR A 96 -12.14 4.08 -1.57
CA THR A 96 -10.94 3.45 -2.14
C THR A 96 -9.74 3.75 -1.25
N LEU A 97 -8.72 2.91 -1.38
CA LEU A 97 -7.46 3.05 -0.67
C LEU A 97 -6.34 3.25 -1.67
N ARG A 98 -5.44 4.18 -1.40
CA ARG A 98 -4.22 4.36 -2.20
C ARG A 98 -3.03 4.64 -1.29
N ALA A 99 -1.84 4.40 -1.82
CA ALA A 99 -0.60 4.79 -1.17
C ALA A 99 -0.01 6.00 -1.88
N VAL A 100 0.65 6.87 -1.13
CA VAL A 100 1.38 8.01 -1.68
C VAL A 100 2.80 7.97 -1.12
N VAL A 101 3.77 8.06 -2.00
CA VAL A 101 5.19 8.07 -1.64
C VAL A 101 5.76 9.42 -2.04
N LYS A 102 6.61 10.00 -1.20
CA LYS A 102 7.29 11.26 -1.48
C LYS A 102 8.78 11.04 -1.64
N ASP A 103 9.41 11.78 -2.55
CA ASP A 103 10.85 11.79 -2.65
C ASP A 103 11.45 12.97 -1.83
N LEU A 104 12.77 13.07 -1.81
CA LEU A 104 13.47 14.12 -1.05
C LEU A 104 13.18 15.53 -1.55
N CYS A 105 12.72 15.66 -2.78
CA CYS A 105 12.36 16.98 -3.36
C CYS A 105 10.90 17.36 -3.07
N GLY A 106 10.15 16.49 -2.39
CA GLY A 106 8.75 16.74 -2.06
C GLY A 106 7.77 16.32 -3.15
N ASN A 107 8.24 15.71 -4.23
CA ASN A 107 7.35 15.18 -5.26
C ASN A 107 6.54 14.01 -4.72
N GLU A 108 5.25 14.00 -5.01
CA GLU A 108 4.35 12.94 -4.58
C GLU A 108 4.06 11.98 -5.71
N TYR A 109 4.06 10.69 -5.39
CA TYR A 109 3.79 9.62 -6.34
C TYR A 109 2.64 8.77 -5.79
N PRO A 110 1.39 9.05 -6.21
CA PRO A 110 0.26 8.24 -5.77
C PRO A 110 0.20 6.93 -6.52
N SER A 111 -0.25 5.89 -5.82
CA SER A 111 -0.50 4.59 -6.42
C SER A 111 -1.86 4.55 -7.10
N ASN A 112 -2.16 3.41 -7.77
CA ASN A 112 -3.52 3.08 -8.12
C ASN A 112 -4.38 2.96 -6.87
N GLU A 113 -5.69 3.06 -7.05
CA GLU A 113 -6.66 2.91 -5.95
C GLU A 113 -7.19 1.48 -5.93
N ILE A 114 -7.35 0.95 -4.71
CA ILE A 114 -8.02 -0.34 -4.49
C ILE A 114 -9.38 -0.05 -3.88
N ASN A 115 -10.42 -0.70 -4.40
CA ASN A 115 -11.76 -0.58 -3.84
C ASN A 115 -11.80 -1.27 -2.47
N ILE A 116 -12.22 -0.54 -1.43
CA ILE A 116 -12.26 -1.09 -0.06
C ILE A 116 -13.22 -2.27 0.04
N ASP A 117 -14.30 -2.28 -0.76
CA ASP A 117 -15.25 -3.40 -0.74
C ASP A 117 -14.61 -4.72 -1.14
N ASP A 118 -13.49 -4.68 -1.89
CA ASP A 118 -12.78 -5.90 -2.29
C ASP A 118 -12.21 -6.68 -1.11
N PHE A 119 -11.99 -6.02 0.03
CA PHE A 119 -11.55 -6.71 1.24
C PHE A 119 -12.65 -7.53 1.91
N PHE A 120 -13.88 -7.40 1.47
CA PHE A 120 -15.05 -8.01 2.13
C PHE A 120 -15.82 -8.97 1.20
N ILE A 121 -15.19 -9.44 0.17
CA ILE A 121 -15.76 -10.40 -0.76
C ILE A 121 -15.59 -11.83 -0.23
#